data_99ecfa15cdc8c24cc04586f26c94668b
#
_entry.id   99ecfa15cdc8c24cc04586f26c94668b
#
_cell.length_a   1.000
_cell.length_b   1.000
_cell.length_c   1.000
_cell.angle_alpha   90.00
_cell.angle_beta   90.00
_cell.angle_gamma   90.00
#
_symmetry.space_group_name_H-M   'P 1'
#
loop_
_entity.id
_entity.type
_entity.pdbx_description
1 polymer ?
#
loop_
_entity_poly.entity_id
_entity_poly.type
_entity_poly.pdbx_seq_one_letter_code
_entity_poly.pdbx_strand_id
1 'polypeptide(L)'
;MIVCSDKVNQMRHLGFLQNKPDVLNHMSKHEDLVKPKFEVAFRALDSLNSEIGSYKKPTGGYFISYNTKKPIAKRVIALCEEAGVLITPAGSTYPHFHDPENSNIRLAPTFLGLEDLKEAMEVFITSLQLAFK
;
A
#
# COMPACT_ATOMS: atom_id res chain seq x y z
N MET A 1 -22.00 13.08 -6.08
CA MET A 1 -21.49 14.44 -6.39
C MET A 1 -21.51 15.26 -5.11
N ILE A 2 -20.39 15.81 -4.65
CA ILE A 2 -20.35 16.71 -3.48
C ILE A 2 -20.61 18.11 -4.02
N VAL A 3 -21.76 18.65 -3.67
CA VAL A 3 -22.18 20.00 -4.14
C VAL A 3 -21.46 21.12 -3.40
N CYS A 4 -21.11 20.90 -2.12
CA CYS A 4 -20.35 21.85 -1.30
C CYS A 4 -19.38 21.08 -0.42
N SER A 5 -18.14 21.54 -0.35
CA SER A 5 -17.18 21.06 0.62
C SER A 5 -17.48 21.61 2.01
N ASP A 6 -17.15 20.83 3.04
CA ASP A 6 -17.30 21.23 4.45
C ASP A 6 -16.44 22.45 4.78
N LYS A 7 -17.07 23.64 4.84
CA LYS A 7 -16.39 24.91 5.12
C LYS A 7 -15.76 24.96 6.51
N VAL A 8 -16.37 24.31 7.50
CA VAL A 8 -15.84 24.29 8.87
C VAL A 8 -14.52 23.52 8.89
N ASN A 9 -14.45 22.39 8.18
CA ASN A 9 -13.24 21.62 8.08
C ASN A 9 -12.15 22.35 7.31
N GLN A 10 -12.50 23.05 6.23
CA GLN A 10 -11.56 23.92 5.52
C GLN A 10 -10.98 25.01 6.43
N MET A 11 -11.79 25.66 7.24
CA MET A 11 -11.33 26.67 8.19
C MET A 11 -10.40 26.09 9.27
N ARG A 12 -10.66 24.88 9.74
CA ARG A 12 -9.74 24.16 10.64
C ARG A 12 -8.39 23.92 9.99
N HIS A 13 -8.36 23.48 8.72
CA HIS A 13 -7.10 23.28 7.98
C HIS A 13 -6.35 24.60 7.78
N LEU A 14 -7.05 25.69 7.44
CA LEU A 14 -6.45 27.02 7.31
C LEU A 14 -5.87 27.52 8.65
N GLY A 15 -6.56 27.26 9.76
CA GLY A 15 -6.07 27.60 11.09
C GLY A 15 -4.85 26.81 11.53
N PHE A 16 -4.73 25.57 11.05
CA PHE A 16 -3.61 24.68 11.38
C PHE A 16 -2.41 24.85 10.42
N LEU A 17 -2.67 24.99 9.11
CA LEU A 17 -1.67 25.12 8.04
C LEU A 17 -1.74 26.53 7.46
N GLN A 18 -1.20 27.52 8.19
CA GLN A 18 -1.35 28.93 7.86
C GLN A 18 -0.52 29.36 6.65
N ASN A 19 0.61 28.66 6.41
CA ASN A 19 1.58 29.03 5.38
C ASN A 19 2.32 27.79 4.86
N LYS A 20 3.12 27.97 3.80
CA LYS A 20 3.90 26.88 3.20
C LYS A 20 4.89 26.22 4.18
N PRO A 21 5.63 26.93 5.03
CA PRO A 21 6.48 26.32 6.04
C PRO A 21 5.73 25.39 6.99
N ASP A 22 4.51 25.72 7.42
CA ASP A 22 3.70 24.87 8.31
C ASP A 22 3.33 23.55 7.61
N VAL A 23 2.96 23.63 6.33
CA VAL A 23 2.66 22.45 5.51
C VAL A 23 3.89 21.56 5.41
N LEU A 24 5.05 22.11 5.07
CA LEU A 24 6.29 21.35 4.92
C LEU A 24 6.73 20.71 6.25
N ASN A 25 6.62 21.42 7.36
CA ASN A 25 6.92 20.87 8.68
C ASN A 25 5.97 19.73 9.05
N HIS A 26 4.68 19.87 8.75
CA HIS A 26 3.71 18.80 8.96
C HIS A 26 4.00 17.58 8.09
N MET A 27 4.35 17.77 6.82
CA MET A 27 4.75 16.70 5.92
C MET A 27 6.00 15.96 6.40
N SER A 28 6.99 16.68 6.91
CA SER A 28 8.20 16.06 7.48
C SER A 28 7.89 15.15 8.67
N LYS A 29 7.02 15.59 9.57
CA LYS A 29 6.57 14.73 10.69
C LYS A 29 5.83 13.48 10.22
N HIS A 30 5.05 13.60 9.15
CA HIS A 30 4.40 12.44 8.52
C HIS A 30 5.42 11.50 7.87
N GLU A 31 6.44 12.04 7.21
CA GLU A 31 7.53 11.25 6.64
C GLU A 31 8.22 10.40 7.71
N ASP A 32 8.56 10.97 8.85
CA ASP A 32 9.22 10.28 9.96
C ASP A 32 8.41 9.07 10.46
N LEU A 33 7.09 9.14 10.42
CA LEU A 33 6.19 8.05 10.82
C LEU A 33 6.01 6.98 9.72
N VAL A 34 5.99 7.39 8.47
CA VAL A 34 5.60 6.52 7.34
C VAL A 34 6.82 5.86 6.70
N LYS A 35 7.93 6.58 6.56
CA LYS A 35 9.15 6.11 5.89
C LYS A 35 9.69 4.78 6.43
N PRO A 36 9.80 4.56 7.75
CA PRO A 36 10.28 3.27 8.27
C PRO A 36 9.40 2.08 7.85
N LYS A 37 8.09 2.29 7.72
CA LYS A 37 7.14 1.27 7.28
C LYS A 37 7.33 0.92 5.80
N PHE A 38 7.54 1.93 4.96
CA PHE A 38 7.87 1.70 3.55
C PHE A 38 9.22 0.98 3.38
N GLU A 39 10.21 1.28 4.20
CA GLU A 39 11.51 0.60 4.18
C GLU A 39 11.41 -0.88 4.53
N VAL A 40 10.52 -1.25 5.47
CA VAL A 40 10.21 -2.66 5.78
C VAL A 40 9.59 -3.33 4.56
N ALA A 41 8.57 -2.71 3.96
CA ALA A 41 7.90 -3.26 2.78
C ALA A 41 8.85 -3.39 1.58
N PHE A 42 9.69 -2.38 1.31
CA PHE A 42 10.65 -2.44 0.20
C PHE A 42 11.69 -3.54 0.41
N ARG A 43 12.24 -3.69 1.61
CA ARG A 43 13.20 -4.78 1.90
C ARG A 43 12.59 -6.14 1.63
N ALA A 44 11.35 -6.35 2.05
CA ALA A 44 10.64 -7.60 1.80
C ALA A 44 10.40 -7.82 0.28
N LEU A 45 9.92 -6.81 -0.44
CA LEU A 45 9.67 -6.91 -1.88
C LEU A 45 10.95 -7.06 -2.70
N ASP A 46 12.03 -6.38 -2.31
CA ASP A 46 13.35 -6.45 -2.99
C ASP A 46 14.02 -7.83 -2.79
N SER A 47 13.58 -8.65 -1.81
CA SER A 47 14.04 -10.03 -1.62
C SER A 47 13.45 -11.03 -2.63
N LEU A 48 12.38 -10.64 -3.35
CA LEU A 48 11.74 -11.49 -4.34
C LEU A 48 12.51 -11.54 -5.65
N ASN A 49 12.47 -12.72 -6.30
CA ASN A 49 12.94 -12.82 -7.67
C ASN A 49 12.06 -11.97 -8.61
N SER A 50 12.69 -11.21 -9.49
CA SER A 50 12.02 -10.38 -10.51
C SER A 50 11.12 -11.17 -11.47
N GLU A 51 11.27 -12.48 -11.54
CA GLU A 51 10.38 -13.38 -12.30
C GLU A 51 8.98 -13.51 -11.68
N ILE A 52 8.84 -13.32 -10.35
CA ILE A 52 7.56 -13.41 -9.67
C ILE A 52 6.71 -12.19 -9.96
N GLY A 53 7.32 -11.02 -9.95
CA GLY A 53 6.63 -9.77 -10.18
C GLY A 53 7.55 -8.56 -10.07
N SER A 54 6.96 -7.39 -10.12
CA SER A 54 7.68 -6.12 -10.03
C SER A 54 6.82 -5.02 -9.43
N TYR A 55 7.47 -4.01 -8.89
CA TYR A 55 6.85 -2.79 -8.45
C TYR A 55 7.75 -1.59 -8.74
N LYS A 56 7.15 -0.41 -8.80
CA LYS A 56 7.89 0.85 -8.87
C LYS A 56 7.90 1.47 -7.47
N LYS A 57 9.08 1.80 -6.94
CA LYS A 57 9.19 2.49 -5.66
C LYS A 57 8.45 3.83 -5.73
N PRO A 58 7.39 4.03 -4.94
CA PRO A 58 6.67 5.30 -4.94
C PRO A 58 7.54 6.40 -4.32
N THR A 59 7.42 7.61 -4.85
CA THR A 59 8.07 8.81 -4.33
C THR A 59 7.20 9.57 -3.32
N GLY A 60 6.00 9.08 -3.05
CA GLY A 60 5.04 9.66 -2.11
C GLY A 60 3.75 8.84 -2.06
N GLY A 61 2.81 9.25 -1.22
CA GLY A 61 1.55 8.56 -1.01
C GLY A 61 1.63 7.46 0.04
N TYR A 62 0.61 6.59 0.08
CA TYR A 62 0.41 5.59 1.13
C TYR A 62 0.37 4.15 0.62
N PHE A 63 0.54 3.96 -0.69
CA PHE A 63 0.35 2.66 -1.33
C PHE A 63 1.55 2.24 -2.16
N ILE A 64 1.75 0.93 -2.24
CA ILE A 64 2.66 0.29 -3.19
C ILE A 64 1.80 -0.51 -4.16
N SER A 65 2.01 -0.34 -5.46
CA SER A 65 1.38 -1.15 -6.50
C SER A 65 2.37 -2.22 -6.93
N TYR A 66 2.04 -3.48 -6.67
CA TYR A 66 2.83 -4.65 -7.05
C TYR A 66 2.12 -5.40 -8.17
N ASN A 67 2.85 -5.76 -9.24
CA ASN A 67 2.31 -6.51 -10.37
C ASN A 67 2.99 -7.86 -10.48
N THR A 68 2.21 -8.93 -10.44
CA THR A 68 2.69 -10.30 -10.64
C THR A 68 2.89 -10.59 -12.13
N LYS A 69 3.85 -11.44 -12.47
CA LYS A 69 4.09 -11.89 -13.87
C LYS A 69 3.08 -12.94 -14.36
N LYS A 70 2.44 -13.64 -13.43
CA LYS A 70 1.36 -14.59 -13.72
C LYS A 70 0.02 -14.03 -13.21
N PRO A 71 -1.14 -14.46 -13.69
CA PRO A 71 -2.48 -14.01 -13.27
C PRO A 71 -2.89 -14.60 -11.90
N ILE A 72 -2.15 -14.28 -10.85
CA ILE A 72 -2.25 -14.92 -9.53
C ILE A 72 -2.70 -13.98 -8.40
N ALA A 73 -3.02 -12.71 -8.67
CA ALA A 73 -3.32 -11.73 -7.62
C ALA A 73 -4.44 -12.18 -6.69
N LYS A 74 -5.55 -12.70 -7.22
CA LYS A 74 -6.66 -13.23 -6.40
C LYS A 74 -6.22 -14.38 -5.51
N ARG A 75 -5.38 -15.29 -6.02
CA ARG A 75 -4.88 -16.43 -5.24
C ARG A 75 -3.96 -15.98 -4.11
N VAL A 76 -3.07 -15.03 -4.37
CA VAL A 76 -2.18 -14.46 -3.35
C VAL A 76 -2.98 -13.82 -2.23
N ILE A 77 -3.98 -13.00 -2.58
CA ILE A 77 -4.83 -12.33 -1.58
C ILE A 77 -5.59 -13.34 -0.73
N ALA A 78 -6.15 -14.40 -1.34
CA ALA A 78 -6.82 -15.46 -0.60
C ALA A 78 -5.88 -16.19 0.37
N LEU A 79 -4.65 -16.50 -0.04
CA LEU A 79 -3.65 -17.13 0.83
C LEU A 79 -3.25 -16.23 2.00
N CYS A 80 -3.12 -14.91 1.76
CA CYS A 80 -2.85 -13.96 2.84
C CYS A 80 -4.01 -13.92 3.85
N GLU A 81 -5.26 -13.89 3.35
CA GLU A 81 -6.47 -13.88 4.20
C GLU A 81 -6.58 -15.18 5.03
N GLU A 82 -6.33 -16.34 4.43
CA GLU A 82 -6.26 -17.64 5.12
C GLU A 82 -5.22 -17.65 6.25
N ALA A 83 -4.10 -16.91 6.06
CA ALA A 83 -3.05 -16.73 7.06
C ALA A 83 -3.30 -15.56 8.03
N GLY A 84 -4.47 -14.90 7.97
CA GLY A 84 -4.85 -13.81 8.88
C GLY A 84 -4.37 -12.42 8.46
N VAL A 85 -3.81 -12.26 7.26
CA VAL A 85 -3.36 -10.96 6.73
C VAL A 85 -4.34 -10.43 5.70
N LEU A 86 -5.05 -9.35 6.06
CA LEU A 86 -6.00 -8.69 5.18
C LEU A 86 -5.29 -7.72 4.24
N ILE A 87 -5.43 -7.95 2.95
CA ILE A 87 -4.95 -7.08 1.88
C ILE A 87 -6.13 -6.48 1.12
N THR A 88 -5.93 -5.35 0.48
CA THR A 88 -6.95 -4.72 -0.37
C THR A 88 -7.44 -5.73 -1.42
N PRO A 89 -8.78 -5.88 -1.61
CA PRO A 89 -9.32 -6.85 -2.57
C PRO A 89 -8.74 -6.71 -3.98
N ALA A 90 -8.56 -7.84 -4.66
CA ALA A 90 -8.10 -7.86 -6.04
C ALA A 90 -9.00 -7.02 -6.95
N GLY A 91 -8.40 -6.30 -7.89
CA GLY A 91 -9.13 -5.43 -8.80
C GLY A 91 -9.51 -4.06 -8.23
N SER A 92 -9.26 -3.77 -6.94
CA SER A 92 -9.62 -2.49 -6.31
C SER A 92 -8.95 -1.26 -6.94
N THR A 93 -7.93 -1.45 -7.74
CA THR A 93 -7.23 -0.40 -8.51
C THR A 93 -7.82 -0.17 -9.89
N TYR A 94 -8.80 -0.97 -10.30
CA TYR A 94 -9.44 -0.92 -11.60
C TYR A 94 -10.93 -0.54 -11.48
N PRO A 95 -11.51 0.07 -12.54
CA PRO A 95 -12.95 0.30 -12.61
C PRO A 95 -13.73 -1.02 -12.45
N HIS A 96 -14.85 -0.95 -11.73
CA HIS A 96 -15.72 -2.11 -11.48
C HIS A 96 -15.02 -3.30 -10.79
N PHE A 97 -13.90 -3.07 -10.10
CA PHE A 97 -13.11 -4.12 -9.44
C PHE A 97 -12.65 -5.24 -10.40
N HIS A 98 -12.49 -4.92 -11.67
CA HIS A 98 -12.08 -5.87 -12.69
C HIS A 98 -10.66 -5.58 -13.19
N ASP A 99 -9.69 -6.37 -12.70
CA ASP A 99 -8.33 -6.44 -13.24
C ASP A 99 -8.32 -7.52 -14.34
N PRO A 100 -8.19 -7.15 -15.63
CA PRO A 100 -8.24 -8.11 -16.73
C PRO A 100 -7.08 -9.11 -16.71
N GLU A 101 -5.94 -8.73 -16.13
CA GLU A 101 -4.76 -9.58 -16.06
C GLU A 101 -4.67 -10.35 -14.74
N ASN A 102 -5.51 -10.03 -13.74
CA ASN A 102 -5.44 -10.62 -12.40
C ASN A 102 -4.01 -10.59 -11.81
N SER A 103 -3.34 -9.46 -11.98
CA SER A 103 -1.90 -9.30 -11.69
C SER A 103 -1.61 -8.21 -10.65
N ASN A 104 -2.49 -7.25 -10.47
CA ASN A 104 -2.23 -6.09 -9.62
C ASN A 104 -2.68 -6.30 -8.17
N ILE A 105 -1.76 -6.01 -7.26
CA ILE A 105 -1.99 -6.05 -5.81
C ILE A 105 -1.59 -4.69 -5.22
N ARG A 106 -2.51 -4.06 -4.49
CA ARG A 106 -2.25 -2.82 -3.78
C ARG A 106 -1.92 -3.11 -2.32
N LEU A 107 -0.73 -2.71 -1.88
CA LEU A 107 -0.29 -2.81 -0.50
C LEU A 107 -0.39 -1.46 0.20
N ALA A 108 -0.85 -1.48 1.46
CA ALA A 108 -0.99 -0.29 2.31
C ALA A 108 -0.17 -0.46 3.60
N PRO A 109 1.16 -0.26 3.57
CA PRO A 109 2.03 -0.56 4.71
C PRO A 109 1.86 0.39 5.89
N THR A 110 1.06 1.44 5.77
CA THR A 110 1.01 2.54 6.75
C THR A 110 0.13 2.27 7.96
N PHE A 111 -0.78 1.29 7.91
CA PHE A 111 -1.76 1.03 8.98
C PHE A 111 -1.13 0.29 10.17
N LEU A 112 -0.38 -0.78 9.93
CA LEU A 112 0.17 -1.66 10.97
C LEU A 112 1.33 -1.01 11.75
N GLY A 113 1.60 -1.52 12.96
CA GLY A 113 2.86 -1.31 13.66
C GLY A 113 4.04 -1.91 12.89
N LEU A 114 5.28 -1.54 13.24
CA LEU A 114 6.45 -2.01 12.48
C LEU A 114 6.66 -3.53 12.59
N GLU A 115 6.43 -4.11 13.76
CA GLU A 115 6.60 -5.55 13.98
C GLU A 115 5.51 -6.34 13.24
N ASP A 116 4.23 -5.97 13.44
CA ASP A 116 3.12 -6.61 12.73
C ASP A 116 3.27 -6.49 11.20
N LEU A 117 3.83 -5.35 10.74
CA LEU A 117 4.09 -5.16 9.31
C LEU A 117 5.17 -6.10 8.79
N LYS A 118 6.21 -6.38 9.56
CA LYS A 118 7.24 -7.37 9.16
C LYS A 118 6.62 -8.75 8.99
N GLU A 119 5.84 -9.19 9.96
CA GLU A 119 5.16 -10.50 9.92
C GLU A 119 4.17 -10.55 8.73
N ALA A 120 3.37 -9.51 8.54
CA ALA A 120 2.44 -9.43 7.41
C ALA A 120 3.16 -9.47 6.05
N MET A 121 4.33 -8.83 5.94
CA MET A 121 5.13 -8.87 4.72
C MET A 121 5.76 -10.25 4.48
N GLU A 122 6.17 -10.98 5.51
CA GLU A 122 6.66 -12.36 5.40
C GLU A 122 5.56 -13.30 4.89
N VAL A 123 4.34 -13.17 5.43
CA VAL A 123 3.16 -13.89 4.93
C VAL A 123 2.89 -13.57 3.47
N PHE A 124 2.93 -12.28 3.10
CA PHE A 124 2.72 -11.85 1.72
C PHE A 124 3.75 -12.44 0.75
N ILE A 125 5.05 -12.39 1.10
CA ILE A 125 6.14 -12.95 0.30
C ILE A 125 5.96 -14.47 0.12
N THR A 126 5.65 -15.17 1.21
CA THR A 126 5.42 -16.62 1.18
C THR A 126 4.21 -16.98 0.31
N SER A 127 3.12 -16.22 0.42
CA SER A 127 1.91 -16.39 -0.39
C SER A 127 2.17 -16.16 -1.88
N LEU A 128 2.99 -15.16 -2.23
CA LEU A 128 3.43 -14.93 -3.61
C LEU A 128 4.22 -16.12 -4.16
N GLN A 129 5.20 -16.61 -3.40
CA GLN A 129 6.04 -17.74 -3.82
C GLN A 129 5.21 -19.02 -3.98
N LEU A 130 4.25 -19.25 -3.08
CA LEU A 130 3.36 -20.41 -3.12
C LEU A 130 2.40 -20.37 -4.32
N ALA A 131 1.82 -19.19 -4.58
CA ALA A 131 0.90 -19.02 -5.70
C ALA A 131 1.60 -19.05 -7.07
N PHE A 132 2.90 -18.76 -7.11
CA PHE A 132 3.69 -18.70 -8.35
C PHE A 132 4.15 -20.09 -8.83
N LYS A 133 4.28 -21.08 -7.93
CA LYS A 133 4.59 -22.48 -8.26
C LYS A 133 3.52 -23.12 -9.12
#